data_606a6ab9876d4ed629eb5cc22dcda7f8
#
_entry.id   606a6ab9876d4ed629eb5cc22dcda7f8
#
_cell.length_a   1.000
_cell.length_b   1.000
_cell.length_c   1.000
_cell.angle_alpha   90.00
_cell.angle_beta   90.00
_cell.angle_gamma   90.00
#
_symmetry.space_group_name_H-M   'P 1'
#
loop_
_entity.id
_entity.type
_entity.pdbx_description
1 polymer ?
#
loop_
_entity_poly.entity_id
_entity_poly.type
_entity_poly.pdbx_seq_one_letter_code
_entity_poly.pdbx_strand_id
1 'polypeptide(L)'
;MATKRNICIMGGYDELSKSFFDDLLKSKKQTIFLNFNKLKSRKKNIFNLEVYELRKILNILKVKNISEIIFLGKIDRPNLKNFKLDGEIDKFIPILASAYKKGDDFLLKRILNMFKQHGYLIKSPLDLSTSYLLSKKDLKANPDHRTKLDIKKGREILIAMSKFDNAQSIVIVDGYILAIEAAEGTDQMLKRVIEIRKRNNTINENKGVLVKIPKKNQSRLVDLPVLAPKTIETVAKANLSSIALDPLSTLILNKKIFLNKAKKENIDLFTV
;
A
#
# COMPACT_ATOMS: atom_id res chain seq x y z
N MET A 1 18.75 -26.98 12.63
CA MET A 1 19.18 -26.01 11.57
C MET A 1 17.93 -25.34 11.00
N ALA A 2 17.76 -24.03 11.15
CA ALA A 2 16.64 -23.33 10.54
C ALA A 2 16.77 -23.43 9.02
N THR A 3 15.83 -24.09 8.37
CA THR A 3 15.77 -24.19 6.90
C THR A 3 15.74 -22.79 6.32
N LYS A 4 16.74 -22.47 5.49
CA LYS A 4 16.89 -21.17 4.82
C LYS A 4 15.67 -20.98 3.92
N ARG A 5 14.69 -20.17 4.37
CA ARG A 5 13.45 -19.96 3.64
C ARG A 5 13.66 -19.01 2.48
N ASN A 6 13.36 -19.46 1.29
CA ASN A 6 13.45 -18.68 0.07
C ASN A 6 12.17 -17.85 -0.11
N ILE A 7 12.34 -16.58 -0.45
CA ILE A 7 11.27 -15.59 -0.48
C ILE A 7 11.00 -15.17 -1.93
N CYS A 8 9.73 -15.05 -2.28
CA CYS A 8 9.27 -14.41 -3.49
C CYS A 8 8.49 -13.15 -3.18
N ILE A 9 8.88 -12.00 -3.74
CA ILE A 9 8.02 -10.82 -3.80
C ILE A 9 7.22 -10.89 -5.08
N MET A 10 5.90 -10.71 -4.99
CA MET A 10 4.97 -10.65 -6.12
C MET A 10 4.30 -9.30 -6.16
N GLY A 11 4.41 -8.59 -7.29
CA GLY A 11 3.77 -7.28 -7.41
C GLY A 11 4.31 -6.46 -8.57
N GLY A 12 4.00 -5.17 -8.56
CA GLY A 12 4.62 -4.22 -9.45
C GLY A 12 6.01 -3.81 -8.93
N TYR A 13 6.98 -3.74 -9.82
CA TYR A 13 8.34 -3.30 -9.47
C TYR A 13 8.40 -1.77 -9.40
N ASP A 14 7.75 -1.20 -8.38
CA ASP A 14 7.72 0.22 -8.06
C ASP A 14 8.81 0.60 -7.03
N GLU A 15 8.84 1.85 -6.60
CA GLU A 15 9.88 2.36 -5.70
C GLU A 15 9.85 1.64 -4.33
N LEU A 16 8.66 1.35 -3.78
CA LEU A 16 8.52 0.67 -2.50
C LEU A 16 8.99 -0.78 -2.58
N SER A 17 8.46 -1.53 -3.54
CA SER A 17 8.78 -2.95 -3.72
C SER A 17 10.24 -3.17 -4.11
N LYS A 18 10.83 -2.25 -4.89
CA LYS A 18 12.25 -2.24 -5.22
C LYS A 18 13.11 -2.02 -3.97
N SER A 19 12.80 -1.00 -3.16
CA SER A 19 13.54 -0.73 -1.92
C SER A 19 13.49 -1.95 -0.98
N PHE A 20 12.31 -2.52 -0.81
CA PHE A 20 12.11 -3.70 0.03
C PHE A 20 12.86 -4.93 -0.50
N PHE A 21 12.85 -5.16 -1.82
CA PHE A 21 13.60 -6.24 -2.46
C PHE A 21 15.11 -6.09 -2.27
N ASP A 22 15.65 -4.89 -2.49
CA ASP A 22 17.06 -4.60 -2.31
C ASP A 22 17.49 -4.78 -0.83
N ASP A 23 16.64 -4.45 0.14
CA ASP A 23 16.91 -4.70 1.57
C ASP A 23 16.90 -6.20 1.93
N LEU A 24 16.00 -6.99 1.36
CA LEU A 24 16.00 -8.44 1.53
C LEU A 24 17.25 -9.09 0.92
N LEU A 25 17.71 -8.62 -0.23
CA LEU A 25 18.95 -9.11 -0.84
C LEU A 25 20.16 -8.83 0.06
N LYS A 26 20.26 -7.63 0.67
CA LYS A 26 21.33 -7.28 1.63
C LYS A 26 21.32 -8.20 2.86
N SER A 27 20.16 -8.66 3.30
CA SER A 27 20.01 -9.58 4.43
C SER A 27 20.45 -11.02 4.15
N LYS A 28 21.05 -11.30 2.99
CA LYS A 28 21.51 -12.62 2.52
C LYS A 28 20.40 -13.67 2.41
N LYS A 29 19.13 -13.26 2.35
CA LYS A 29 18.00 -14.15 2.05
C LYS A 29 17.96 -14.41 0.55
N GLN A 30 17.77 -15.66 0.14
CA GLN A 30 17.54 -15.98 -1.26
C GLN A 30 16.16 -15.44 -1.65
N THR A 31 16.16 -14.35 -2.41
CA THR A 31 14.96 -13.61 -2.77
C THR A 31 14.86 -13.46 -4.28
N ILE A 32 13.66 -13.70 -4.82
CA ILE A 32 13.30 -13.39 -6.20
C ILE A 32 12.15 -12.40 -6.23
N PHE A 33 11.96 -11.75 -7.38
CA PHE A 33 10.85 -10.85 -7.63
C PHE A 33 10.08 -11.29 -8.88
N LEU A 34 8.76 -11.48 -8.77
CA LEU A 34 7.87 -11.64 -9.91
C LEU A 34 7.21 -10.29 -10.18
N ASN A 35 7.65 -9.66 -11.26
CA ASN A 35 7.18 -8.33 -11.67
C ASN A 35 6.05 -8.44 -12.67
N PHE A 36 4.92 -7.84 -12.36
CA PHE A 36 3.71 -7.82 -13.18
C PHE A 36 3.46 -6.47 -13.87
N ASN A 37 4.36 -5.50 -13.69
CA ASN A 37 4.25 -4.20 -14.33
C ASN A 37 4.83 -4.20 -15.74
N LYS A 38 4.35 -3.26 -16.57
CA LYS A 38 4.87 -3.02 -17.93
C LYS A 38 6.35 -2.61 -17.92
N LEU A 39 6.81 -1.92 -16.87
CA LEU A 39 8.21 -1.54 -16.70
C LEU A 39 9.03 -2.81 -16.38
N LYS A 40 9.74 -3.32 -17.37
CA LYS A 40 10.52 -4.55 -17.24
C LYS A 40 11.89 -4.28 -16.66
N SER A 41 12.33 -5.17 -15.76
CA SER A 41 13.69 -5.14 -15.19
C SER A 41 14.53 -6.27 -15.80
N ARG A 42 15.83 -5.99 -16.02
CA ARG A 42 16.82 -7.00 -16.51
C ARG A 42 17.66 -7.61 -15.40
N LYS A 43 17.38 -7.32 -14.12
CA LYS A 43 18.13 -7.91 -12.98
C LYS A 43 17.89 -9.42 -12.92
N LYS A 44 18.95 -10.20 -12.66
CA LYS A 44 18.96 -11.69 -12.67
C LYS A 44 17.88 -12.35 -11.81
N ASN A 45 17.51 -11.75 -10.70
CA ASN A 45 16.52 -12.30 -9.76
C ASN A 45 15.11 -11.74 -9.96
N ILE A 46 14.86 -11.03 -11.07
CA ILE A 46 13.55 -10.45 -11.39
C ILE A 46 13.01 -11.13 -12.63
N PHE A 47 11.80 -11.67 -12.52
CA PHE A 47 11.09 -12.33 -13.61
C PHE A 47 9.91 -11.44 -14.01
N ASN A 48 9.91 -10.98 -15.26
CA ASN A 48 8.82 -10.17 -15.80
C ASN A 48 7.77 -11.11 -16.38
N LEU A 49 6.57 -11.08 -15.81
CA LEU A 49 5.47 -11.98 -16.16
C LEU A 49 4.18 -11.18 -16.27
N GLU A 50 3.19 -11.76 -16.91
CA GLU A 50 1.82 -11.29 -16.84
C GLU A 50 1.06 -12.03 -15.72
N VAL A 51 0.11 -11.36 -15.09
CA VAL A 51 -0.64 -11.93 -13.96
C VAL A 51 -1.44 -13.19 -14.34
N TYR A 52 -1.74 -13.37 -15.63
CA TYR A 52 -2.46 -14.52 -16.15
C TYR A 52 -1.56 -15.72 -16.51
N GLU A 53 -0.22 -15.60 -16.41
CA GLU A 53 0.72 -16.70 -16.68
C GLU A 53 0.91 -17.60 -15.44
N LEU A 54 -0.20 -18.05 -14.81
CA LEU A 54 -0.19 -18.77 -13.52
C LEU A 54 0.69 -20.02 -13.53
N ARG A 55 0.70 -20.80 -14.62
CA ARG A 55 1.56 -21.99 -14.73
C ARG A 55 3.04 -21.61 -14.66
N LYS A 56 3.46 -20.55 -15.37
CA LYS A 56 4.85 -20.08 -15.32
C LYS A 56 5.21 -19.57 -13.93
N ILE A 57 4.29 -18.84 -13.28
CA ILE A 57 4.45 -18.37 -11.90
C ILE A 57 4.72 -19.55 -10.98
N LEU A 58 3.83 -20.57 -10.95
CA LEU A 58 3.98 -21.74 -10.09
C LEU A 58 5.25 -22.54 -10.40
N ASN A 59 5.60 -22.68 -11.68
CA ASN A 59 6.83 -23.36 -12.08
C ASN A 59 8.10 -22.64 -11.58
N ILE A 60 8.17 -21.30 -11.71
CA ILE A 60 9.29 -20.51 -11.19
C ILE A 60 9.40 -20.67 -9.69
N LEU A 61 8.28 -20.57 -8.95
CA LEU A 61 8.26 -20.76 -7.51
C LEU A 61 8.81 -22.13 -7.09
N LYS A 62 8.39 -23.18 -7.78
CA LYS A 62 8.85 -24.56 -7.54
C LYS A 62 10.34 -24.72 -7.84
N VAL A 63 10.80 -24.31 -9.03
CA VAL A 63 12.22 -24.42 -9.45
C VAL A 63 13.17 -23.62 -8.54
N LYS A 64 12.70 -22.47 -8.03
CA LYS A 64 13.46 -21.64 -7.09
C LYS A 64 13.29 -22.06 -5.63
N ASN A 65 12.59 -23.15 -5.35
CA ASN A 65 12.32 -23.66 -4.01
C ASN A 65 11.74 -22.57 -3.08
N ILE A 66 10.82 -21.76 -3.59
CA ILE A 66 10.17 -20.72 -2.80
C ILE A 66 9.26 -21.34 -1.76
N SER A 67 9.33 -20.85 -0.52
CA SER A 67 8.45 -21.26 0.59
C SER A 67 7.60 -20.11 1.11
N GLU A 68 8.07 -18.86 0.96
CA GLU A 68 7.38 -17.68 1.45
C GLU A 68 7.08 -16.69 0.32
N ILE A 69 5.87 -16.15 0.29
CA ILE A 69 5.43 -15.15 -0.69
C ILE A 69 5.01 -13.88 0.03
N ILE A 70 5.43 -12.73 -0.51
CA ILE A 70 5.03 -11.39 -0.10
C ILE A 70 4.38 -10.71 -1.29
N PHE A 71 3.21 -10.13 -1.09
CA PHE A 71 2.57 -9.28 -2.10
C PHE A 71 2.91 -7.82 -1.78
N LEU A 72 3.63 -7.16 -2.70
CA LEU A 72 4.07 -5.78 -2.53
C LEU A 72 4.28 -5.08 -3.87
N GLY A 73 3.80 -3.86 -3.97
CA GLY A 73 3.86 -3.05 -5.19
C GLY A 73 2.54 -3.06 -5.96
N LYS A 74 2.22 -1.92 -6.55
CA LYS A 74 0.95 -1.71 -7.26
C LYS A 74 0.91 -2.53 -8.55
N ILE A 75 -0.16 -3.28 -8.75
CA ILE A 75 -0.45 -4.00 -9.99
C ILE A 75 -1.69 -3.35 -10.62
N ASP A 76 -1.62 -3.06 -11.92
CA ASP A 76 -2.80 -2.63 -12.66
C ASP A 76 -3.81 -3.78 -12.76
N ARG A 77 -5.10 -3.46 -12.70
CA ARG A 77 -6.16 -4.48 -12.84
C ARG A 77 -5.99 -5.22 -14.17
N PRO A 78 -5.84 -6.55 -14.15
CA PRO A 78 -5.66 -7.33 -15.36
C PRO A 78 -6.96 -7.36 -16.19
N ASN A 79 -6.83 -7.40 -17.50
CA ASN A 79 -7.97 -7.69 -18.38
C ASN A 79 -8.26 -9.19 -18.34
N LEU A 80 -9.44 -9.57 -17.84
CA LEU A 80 -9.84 -10.99 -17.72
C LEU A 80 -9.89 -11.74 -19.07
N LYS A 81 -10.05 -11.03 -20.18
CA LYS A 81 -10.03 -11.63 -21.52
C LYS A 81 -8.67 -12.26 -21.89
N ASN A 82 -7.61 -11.86 -21.21
CA ASN A 82 -6.26 -12.37 -21.45
C ASN A 82 -5.96 -13.68 -20.70
N PHE A 83 -6.84 -14.10 -19.79
CA PHE A 83 -6.70 -15.39 -19.10
C PHE A 83 -7.04 -16.52 -20.06
N LYS A 84 -6.05 -17.33 -20.38
CA LYS A 84 -6.22 -18.53 -21.18
C LYS A 84 -6.45 -19.74 -20.27
N LEU A 85 -7.33 -20.63 -20.66
CA LEU A 85 -7.51 -21.92 -20.02
C LEU A 85 -6.24 -22.76 -20.19
N ASP A 86 -5.66 -23.26 -19.11
CA ASP A 86 -4.38 -23.98 -19.13
C ASP A 86 -4.31 -25.08 -18.05
N GLY A 87 -5.23 -26.03 -18.10
CA GLY A 87 -5.24 -27.24 -17.29
C GLY A 87 -5.67 -27.07 -15.83
N GLU A 88 -4.88 -27.53 -14.87
CA GLU A 88 -5.26 -27.53 -13.45
C GLU A 88 -5.59 -26.14 -12.86
N ILE A 89 -5.12 -25.09 -13.52
CA ILE A 89 -5.35 -23.71 -13.12
C ILE A 89 -6.73 -23.22 -13.55
N ASP A 90 -7.36 -23.90 -14.51
CA ASP A 90 -8.66 -23.53 -15.07
C ASP A 90 -9.75 -23.44 -14.01
N LYS A 91 -9.68 -24.28 -12.98
CA LYS A 91 -10.62 -24.26 -11.85
C LYS A 91 -10.55 -22.94 -11.03
N PHE A 92 -9.43 -22.19 -11.08
CA PHE A 92 -9.30 -20.91 -10.39
C PHE A 92 -9.80 -19.74 -11.23
N ILE A 93 -9.83 -19.84 -12.56
CA ILE A 93 -10.25 -18.75 -13.45
C ILE A 93 -11.69 -18.29 -13.17
N PRO A 94 -12.71 -19.20 -13.06
CA PRO A 94 -14.07 -18.79 -12.71
C PRO A 94 -14.14 -18.13 -11.33
N ILE A 95 -13.33 -18.64 -10.37
CA ILE A 95 -13.27 -18.09 -9.02
C ILE A 95 -12.70 -16.66 -9.05
N LEU A 96 -11.61 -16.43 -9.79
CA LEU A 96 -11.00 -15.12 -9.97
C LEU A 96 -11.91 -14.15 -10.74
N ALA A 97 -12.58 -14.63 -11.78
CA ALA A 97 -13.53 -13.83 -12.55
C ALA A 97 -14.75 -13.40 -11.72
N SER A 98 -15.27 -14.28 -10.87
CA SER A 98 -16.33 -13.96 -9.90
C SER A 98 -15.84 -12.95 -8.86
N ALA A 99 -14.62 -13.14 -8.36
CA ALA A 99 -14.01 -12.27 -7.36
C ALA A 99 -13.72 -10.86 -7.90
N TYR A 100 -13.32 -10.76 -9.17
CA TYR A 100 -13.06 -9.51 -9.85
C TYR A 100 -14.25 -8.52 -9.83
N LYS A 101 -15.47 -9.07 -9.91
CA LYS A 101 -16.72 -8.29 -9.84
C LYS A 101 -17.09 -7.84 -8.42
N LYS A 102 -16.48 -8.44 -7.38
CA LYS A 102 -16.80 -8.19 -5.96
C LYS A 102 -15.87 -7.20 -5.25
N GLY A 103 -14.89 -6.63 -5.97
CA GLY A 103 -13.93 -5.66 -5.44
C GLY A 103 -12.52 -6.23 -5.22
N ASP A 104 -11.57 -5.34 -4.98
CA ASP A 104 -10.14 -5.68 -4.95
C ASP A 104 -9.76 -6.52 -3.73
N ASP A 105 -10.32 -6.22 -2.55
CA ASP A 105 -10.06 -7.00 -1.32
C ASP A 105 -10.53 -8.46 -1.48
N PHE A 106 -11.70 -8.67 -2.09
CA PHE A 106 -12.22 -10.03 -2.31
C PHE A 106 -11.35 -10.80 -3.32
N LEU A 107 -10.91 -10.15 -4.40
CA LEU A 107 -10.01 -10.73 -5.39
C LEU A 107 -8.67 -11.13 -4.76
N LEU A 108 -8.05 -10.22 -4.00
CA LEU A 108 -6.79 -10.46 -3.31
C LEU A 108 -6.90 -11.64 -2.33
N LYS A 109 -7.96 -11.72 -1.53
CA LYS A 109 -8.19 -12.86 -0.62
C LYS A 109 -8.27 -14.19 -1.37
N ARG A 110 -8.87 -14.24 -2.56
CA ARG A 110 -8.92 -15.45 -3.38
C ARG A 110 -7.56 -15.85 -3.93
N ILE A 111 -6.78 -14.86 -4.39
CA ILE A 111 -5.39 -15.08 -4.84
C ILE A 111 -4.52 -15.61 -3.68
N LEU A 112 -4.61 -15.01 -2.49
CA LEU A 112 -3.88 -15.48 -1.32
C LEU A 112 -4.23 -16.94 -0.97
N ASN A 113 -5.52 -17.27 -0.99
CA ASN A 113 -5.98 -18.62 -0.69
C ASN A 113 -5.50 -19.64 -1.74
N MET A 114 -5.45 -19.26 -3.01
CA MET A 114 -4.90 -20.11 -4.07
C MET A 114 -3.44 -20.47 -3.78
N PHE A 115 -2.58 -19.50 -3.47
CA PHE A 115 -1.17 -19.77 -3.15
C PHE A 115 -1.02 -20.58 -1.86
N LYS A 116 -1.84 -20.34 -0.83
CA LYS A 116 -1.85 -21.15 0.39
C LYS A 116 -2.21 -22.62 0.11
N GLN A 117 -3.20 -22.88 -0.76
CA GLN A 117 -3.56 -24.23 -1.17
C GLN A 117 -2.45 -24.96 -1.94
N HIS A 118 -1.56 -24.20 -2.59
CA HIS A 118 -0.34 -24.74 -3.21
C HIS A 118 0.84 -24.87 -2.24
N GLY A 119 0.62 -24.70 -0.93
CA GLY A 119 1.63 -24.91 0.12
C GLY A 119 2.54 -23.71 0.40
N TYR A 120 2.29 -22.53 -0.19
CA TYR A 120 3.09 -21.35 0.07
C TYR A 120 2.65 -20.61 1.33
N LEU A 121 3.61 -20.16 2.14
CA LEU A 121 3.36 -19.32 3.31
C LEU A 121 3.30 -17.87 2.89
N ILE A 122 2.15 -17.23 3.04
CA ILE A 122 1.99 -15.80 2.75
C ILE A 122 2.43 -14.99 3.96
N LYS A 123 3.37 -14.08 3.73
CA LYS A 123 3.94 -13.18 4.75
C LYS A 123 3.55 -11.73 4.49
N SER A 124 3.35 -10.97 5.56
CA SER A 124 3.29 -9.52 5.48
C SER A 124 4.68 -8.94 5.21
N PRO A 125 4.82 -7.83 4.48
CA PRO A 125 6.06 -7.06 4.46
C PRO A 125 6.55 -6.72 5.88
N LEU A 126 5.63 -6.48 6.82
CA LEU A 126 5.90 -6.15 8.21
C LEU A 126 6.51 -7.29 9.03
N ASP A 127 6.26 -8.55 8.65
CA ASP A 127 6.86 -9.73 9.29
C ASP A 127 8.37 -9.82 9.03
N LEU A 128 8.85 -9.18 7.96
CA LEU A 128 10.26 -9.24 7.55
C LEU A 128 11.04 -7.97 7.87
N SER A 129 10.39 -6.82 7.92
CA SER A 129 11.04 -5.56 8.24
C SER A 129 10.07 -4.55 8.86
N THR A 130 10.40 -4.09 10.05
CA THR A 130 9.72 -2.97 10.73
C THR A 130 10.37 -1.62 10.43
N SER A 131 11.46 -1.60 9.63
CA SER A 131 12.18 -0.35 9.28
C SER A 131 11.33 0.63 8.48
N TYR A 132 10.26 0.13 7.85
CA TYR A 132 9.29 0.92 7.10
C TYR A 132 8.18 1.52 7.98
N LEU A 133 8.14 1.22 9.27
CA LEU A 133 7.14 1.76 10.20
C LEU A 133 7.68 2.97 10.96
N LEU A 134 6.79 3.90 11.32
CA LEU A 134 7.11 4.96 12.28
C LEU A 134 7.15 4.37 13.70
N SER A 135 8.10 4.86 14.49
CA SER A 135 8.18 4.57 15.92
C SER A 135 7.52 5.69 16.73
N LYS A 136 7.22 5.46 18.00
CA LYS A 136 6.62 6.47 18.88
C LYS A 136 7.40 7.80 18.91
N LYS A 137 8.74 7.76 18.84
CA LYS A 137 9.59 8.96 18.79
C LYS A 137 9.50 9.77 17.50
N ASP A 138 8.98 9.17 16.44
CA ASP A 138 8.78 9.83 15.13
C ASP A 138 7.45 10.60 15.09
N LEU A 139 6.59 10.40 16.10
CA LEU A 139 5.24 10.94 16.18
C LEU A 139 5.17 12.02 17.27
N LYS A 140 4.39 13.05 17.02
CA LYS A 140 4.06 14.07 18.02
C LYS A 140 2.97 13.55 18.97
N ALA A 141 3.13 13.74 20.26
CA ALA A 141 2.25 13.12 21.25
C ALA A 141 0.84 13.74 21.30
N ASN A 142 0.75 15.06 21.25
CA ASN A 142 -0.50 15.79 21.49
C ASN A 142 -0.82 16.73 20.32
N PRO A 143 -1.84 16.42 19.49
CA PRO A 143 -2.42 17.41 18.60
C PRO A 143 -3.18 18.48 19.39
N ASP A 144 -3.29 19.70 18.85
CA ASP A 144 -4.20 20.70 19.39
C ASP A 144 -5.65 20.21 19.32
N HIS A 145 -6.55 20.91 20.02
CA HIS A 145 -7.95 20.47 20.17
C HIS A 145 -8.68 20.32 18.82
N ARG A 146 -8.49 21.24 17.87
CA ARG A 146 -9.12 21.20 16.54
C ARG A 146 -8.60 20.04 15.74
N THR A 147 -7.28 19.92 15.64
CA THR A 147 -6.62 18.78 14.94
C THR A 147 -7.06 17.44 15.53
N LYS A 148 -7.22 17.33 16.85
CA LYS A 148 -7.72 16.10 17.50
C LYS A 148 -9.16 15.76 17.09
N LEU A 149 -10.04 16.76 17.01
CA LEU A 149 -11.41 16.55 16.54
C LEU A 149 -11.46 16.14 15.07
N ASP A 150 -10.64 16.76 14.21
CA ASP A 150 -10.55 16.43 12.79
C ASP A 150 -10.00 15.02 12.58
N ILE A 151 -8.98 14.60 13.33
CA ILE A 151 -8.45 13.24 13.31
C ILE A 151 -9.55 12.24 13.69
N LYS A 152 -10.26 12.48 14.80
CA LYS A 152 -11.36 11.62 15.26
C LYS A 152 -12.44 11.49 14.21
N LYS A 153 -12.92 12.60 13.66
CA LYS A 153 -13.93 12.63 12.60
C LYS A 153 -13.47 11.87 11.36
N GLY A 154 -12.24 12.11 10.92
CA GLY A 154 -11.66 11.42 9.76
C GLY A 154 -11.58 9.91 9.93
N ARG A 155 -11.14 9.48 11.11
CA ARG A 155 -11.10 8.05 11.47
C ARG A 155 -12.48 7.40 11.43
N GLU A 156 -13.47 8.03 12.04
CA GLU A 156 -14.87 7.52 12.09
C GLU A 156 -15.46 7.36 10.68
N ILE A 157 -15.24 8.36 9.81
CA ILE A 157 -15.72 8.33 8.43
C ILE A 157 -15.02 7.21 7.65
N LEU A 158 -13.70 7.11 7.72
CA LEU A 158 -12.95 6.07 7.00
C LEU A 158 -13.33 4.66 7.47
N ILE A 159 -13.57 4.46 8.77
CA ILE A 159 -14.08 3.19 9.30
C ILE A 159 -15.47 2.88 8.74
N ALA A 160 -16.37 3.87 8.70
CA ALA A 160 -17.71 3.69 8.14
C ALA A 160 -17.67 3.35 6.65
N MET A 161 -16.76 3.96 5.86
CA MET A 161 -16.59 3.70 4.44
C MET A 161 -15.90 2.37 4.14
N SER A 162 -15.17 1.80 5.09
CA SER A 162 -14.47 0.50 4.92
C SER A 162 -15.40 -0.64 4.54
N LYS A 163 -16.68 -0.60 4.94
CA LYS A 163 -17.69 -1.60 4.55
C LYS A 163 -17.96 -1.65 3.05
N PHE A 164 -17.66 -0.58 2.32
CA PHE A 164 -17.80 -0.49 0.87
C PHE A 164 -16.48 -0.76 0.12
N ASP A 165 -15.45 -1.20 0.82
CA ASP A 165 -14.09 -1.40 0.29
C ASP A 165 -13.52 -0.14 -0.38
N ASN A 166 -13.86 1.03 0.17
CA ASN A 166 -13.47 2.32 -0.38
C ASN A 166 -12.77 3.18 0.68
N ALA A 167 -11.93 4.11 0.21
CA ALA A 167 -11.19 5.14 0.94
C ALA A 167 -10.26 4.63 2.06
N GLN A 168 -9.02 5.08 2.00
CA GLN A 168 -8.02 4.92 3.05
C GLN A 168 -7.53 6.26 3.58
N SER A 169 -7.89 7.36 2.89
CA SER A 169 -7.45 8.71 3.24
C SER A 169 -8.59 9.71 3.10
N ILE A 170 -8.56 10.71 3.98
CA ILE A 170 -9.50 11.83 4.01
C ILE A 170 -8.75 13.10 4.44
N VAL A 171 -9.15 14.24 3.89
CA VAL A 171 -8.65 15.56 4.32
C VAL A 171 -9.77 16.31 5.00
N ILE A 172 -9.50 16.79 6.22
CA ILE A 172 -10.43 17.55 7.04
C ILE A 172 -9.77 18.85 7.51
N VAL A 173 -10.53 19.91 7.50
CA VAL A 173 -10.13 21.24 7.96
C VAL A 173 -11.26 21.83 8.80
N ASP A 174 -11.01 22.08 10.10
CA ASP A 174 -12.00 22.64 11.05
C ASP A 174 -13.37 21.91 10.99
N GLY A 175 -13.33 20.60 10.99
CA GLY A 175 -14.52 19.76 10.88
C GLY A 175 -15.14 19.66 9.47
N TYR A 176 -14.61 20.39 8.48
CA TYR A 176 -15.11 20.34 7.10
C TYR A 176 -14.32 19.32 6.27
N ILE A 177 -15.00 18.43 5.58
CA ILE A 177 -14.40 17.43 4.71
C ILE A 177 -14.08 18.08 3.37
N LEU A 178 -12.79 18.24 3.05
CA LEU A 178 -12.36 18.77 1.76
C LEU A 178 -12.31 17.70 0.68
N ALA A 179 -11.84 16.51 1.02
CA ALA A 179 -11.73 15.41 0.06
C ALA A 179 -11.69 14.06 0.78
N ILE A 180 -12.27 13.06 0.12
CA ILE A 180 -12.14 11.65 0.46
C ILE A 180 -11.50 10.94 -0.72
N GLU A 181 -10.54 10.05 -0.43
CA GLU A 181 -9.87 9.23 -1.43
C GLU A 181 -10.84 8.25 -2.08
N ALA A 182 -10.80 8.14 -3.40
CA ALA A 182 -11.48 7.10 -4.17
C ALA A 182 -10.44 6.31 -5.00
N ALA A 183 -10.79 5.91 -6.20
CA ALA A 183 -9.91 5.13 -7.08
C ALA A 183 -8.63 5.88 -7.53
N GLU A 184 -8.62 7.22 -7.42
CA GLU A 184 -7.47 8.05 -7.81
C GLU A 184 -6.25 7.89 -6.90
N GLY A 185 -6.43 7.46 -5.65
CA GLY A 185 -5.38 7.33 -4.65
C GLY A 185 -5.02 8.65 -3.95
N THR A 186 -4.29 8.54 -2.82
CA THR A 186 -3.99 9.66 -1.89
C THR A 186 -3.34 10.85 -2.58
N ASP A 187 -2.32 10.64 -3.43
CA ASP A 187 -1.58 11.75 -4.05
C ASP A 187 -2.44 12.57 -5.02
N GLN A 188 -3.35 11.94 -5.76
CA GLN A 188 -4.25 12.66 -6.66
C GLN A 188 -5.38 13.35 -5.88
N MET A 189 -5.89 12.72 -4.81
CA MET A 189 -6.82 13.35 -3.88
C MET A 189 -6.21 14.64 -3.31
N LEU A 190 -4.94 14.62 -2.87
CA LEU A 190 -4.26 15.82 -2.36
C LEU A 190 -4.11 16.91 -3.42
N LYS A 191 -3.85 16.56 -4.68
CA LYS A 191 -3.84 17.54 -5.79
C LYS A 191 -5.22 18.18 -5.96
N ARG A 192 -6.28 17.40 -5.87
CA ARG A 192 -7.67 17.92 -5.89
C ARG A 192 -7.94 18.87 -4.72
N VAL A 193 -7.40 18.59 -3.53
CA VAL A 193 -7.48 19.52 -2.39
C VAL A 193 -6.82 20.86 -2.71
N ILE A 194 -5.63 20.85 -3.34
CA ILE A 194 -4.94 22.08 -3.76
C ILE A 194 -5.82 22.89 -4.74
N GLU A 195 -6.44 22.22 -5.71
CA GLU A 195 -7.30 22.87 -6.70
C GLU A 195 -8.58 23.45 -6.03
N ILE A 196 -9.22 22.73 -5.13
CA ILE A 196 -10.39 23.20 -4.36
C ILE A 196 -10.03 24.46 -3.57
N ARG A 197 -8.91 24.43 -2.85
CA ARG A 197 -8.47 25.59 -2.05
C ARG A 197 -8.13 26.80 -2.91
N LYS A 198 -7.47 26.61 -4.05
CA LYS A 198 -7.19 27.69 -5.00
C LYS A 198 -8.47 28.31 -5.55
N ARG A 199 -9.42 27.48 -5.97
CA ARG A 199 -10.72 27.93 -6.52
C ARG A 199 -11.51 28.74 -5.51
N ASN A 200 -11.53 28.31 -4.26
CA ASN A 200 -12.27 28.96 -3.18
C ASN A 200 -11.48 30.09 -2.50
N ASN A 201 -10.28 30.40 -2.97
CA ASN A 201 -9.37 31.38 -2.38
C ASN A 201 -9.02 31.13 -0.91
N THR A 202 -9.05 29.85 -0.48
CA THR A 202 -8.84 29.43 0.92
C THR A 202 -7.47 28.77 1.16
N ILE A 203 -6.54 28.92 0.19
CA ILE A 203 -5.22 28.25 0.25
C ILE A 203 -4.41 28.69 1.50
N ASN A 204 -4.59 29.92 1.95
CA ASN A 204 -3.88 30.48 3.10
C ASN A 204 -4.68 30.46 4.40
N GLU A 205 -5.89 29.93 4.38
CA GLU A 205 -6.72 29.79 5.56
C GLU A 205 -6.30 28.60 6.43
N ASN A 206 -7.11 28.27 7.41
CA ASN A 206 -6.85 27.26 8.42
C ASN A 206 -6.21 25.99 7.85
N LYS A 207 -5.17 25.52 8.52
CA LYS A 207 -4.47 24.29 8.19
C LYS A 207 -5.28 23.09 8.65
N GLY A 208 -5.31 22.05 7.83
CA GLY A 208 -6.04 20.83 8.13
C GLY A 208 -5.15 19.61 8.32
N VAL A 209 -5.78 18.45 8.40
CA VAL A 209 -5.13 17.15 8.58
C VAL A 209 -5.46 16.18 7.46
N LEU A 210 -4.44 15.46 6.99
CA LEU A 210 -4.61 14.23 6.22
C LEU A 210 -4.72 13.06 7.20
N VAL A 211 -5.86 12.39 7.25
CA VAL A 211 -6.04 11.14 8.02
C VAL A 211 -5.88 9.96 7.08
N LYS A 212 -5.00 9.01 7.40
CA LYS A 212 -4.77 7.80 6.59
C LYS A 212 -4.71 6.56 7.48
N ILE A 213 -5.65 5.64 7.24
CA ILE A 213 -5.74 4.37 7.97
C ILE A 213 -6.00 3.20 7.02
N PRO A 214 -5.65 1.95 7.42
CA PRO A 214 -6.07 0.79 6.67
C PRO A 214 -7.60 0.62 6.75
N LYS A 215 -8.19 0.02 5.73
CA LYS A 215 -9.61 -0.36 5.77
C LYS A 215 -9.83 -1.43 6.87
N LYS A 216 -10.95 -1.39 7.57
CA LYS A 216 -11.24 -2.24 8.74
C LYS A 216 -11.04 -3.73 8.49
N ASN A 217 -11.39 -4.22 7.30
CA ASN A 217 -11.30 -5.63 6.94
C ASN A 217 -10.11 -5.95 6.01
N GLN A 218 -9.19 -4.97 5.81
CA GLN A 218 -8.04 -5.14 4.94
C GLN A 218 -7.06 -6.17 5.51
N SER A 219 -6.62 -7.07 4.66
CA SER A 219 -5.59 -8.03 5.05
C SER A 219 -4.26 -7.32 5.28
N ARG A 220 -3.68 -7.48 6.48
CA ARG A 220 -2.31 -7.00 6.76
C ARG A 220 -1.24 -7.70 5.92
N LEU A 221 -1.60 -8.73 5.18
CA LEU A 221 -0.70 -9.47 4.30
C LEU A 221 -0.49 -8.79 2.95
N VAL A 222 -1.44 -7.92 2.54
CA VAL A 222 -1.46 -7.26 1.24
C VAL A 222 -2.07 -5.88 1.35
N ASP A 223 -1.77 -5.01 0.42
CA ASP A 223 -2.41 -3.69 0.25
C ASP A 223 -2.30 -2.79 1.49
N LEU A 224 -1.13 -2.78 2.14
CA LEU A 224 -0.88 -1.88 3.26
C LEU A 224 -0.88 -0.41 2.79
N PRO A 225 -1.43 0.54 3.59
CA PRO A 225 -1.29 1.95 3.31
C PRO A 225 0.18 2.36 3.19
N VAL A 226 0.49 3.21 2.23
CA VAL A 226 1.86 3.69 1.98
C VAL A 226 1.88 5.22 1.98
N LEU A 227 2.91 5.81 2.60
CA LEU A 227 3.26 7.21 2.50
C LEU A 227 4.71 7.35 2.01
N ALA A 228 4.97 8.35 1.19
CA ALA A 228 6.27 8.62 0.61
C ALA A 228 6.71 10.08 0.86
N PRO A 229 8.00 10.41 0.69
CA PRO A 229 8.48 11.79 0.81
C PRO A 229 7.72 12.79 -0.08
N LYS A 230 7.23 12.34 -1.23
CA LYS A 230 6.39 13.14 -2.13
C LYS A 230 5.04 13.50 -1.52
N THR A 231 4.47 12.61 -0.70
CA THR A 231 3.19 12.88 -0.01
C THR A 231 3.35 14.08 0.92
N ILE A 232 4.48 14.20 1.66
CA ILE A 232 4.78 15.37 2.50
C ILE A 232 4.77 16.67 1.67
N GLU A 233 5.43 16.67 0.51
CA GLU A 233 5.45 17.86 -0.37
C GLU A 233 4.05 18.25 -0.82
N THR A 234 3.22 17.27 -1.12
CA THR A 234 1.85 17.52 -1.60
C THR A 234 0.95 17.98 -0.45
N VAL A 235 1.12 17.43 0.75
CA VAL A 235 0.45 17.86 1.99
C VAL A 235 0.80 19.33 2.30
N ALA A 236 2.09 19.71 2.22
CA ALA A 236 2.51 21.09 2.41
C ALA A 236 1.90 22.04 1.34
N LYS A 237 1.93 21.65 0.06
CA LYS A 237 1.29 22.43 -1.03
C LYS A 237 -0.23 22.55 -0.87
N ALA A 238 -0.87 21.57 -0.23
CA ALA A 238 -2.29 21.61 0.11
C ALA A 238 -2.58 22.48 1.36
N ASN A 239 -1.55 23.12 1.92
CA ASN A 239 -1.61 23.90 3.18
C ASN A 239 -2.22 23.09 4.34
N LEU A 240 -1.82 21.82 4.47
CA LEU A 240 -2.15 21.01 5.63
C LEU A 240 -0.99 21.06 6.61
N SER A 241 -1.28 21.04 7.91
CA SER A 241 -0.27 21.07 8.97
C SER A 241 0.11 19.70 9.49
N SER A 242 -0.66 18.68 9.19
CA SER A 242 -0.45 17.40 9.83
C SER A 242 -0.93 16.20 9.00
N ILE A 243 -0.34 15.05 9.35
CA ILE A 243 -0.77 13.73 8.89
C ILE A 243 -1.05 12.87 10.13
N ALA A 244 -2.23 12.30 10.21
CA ALA A 244 -2.57 11.28 11.20
C ALA A 244 -2.66 9.91 10.54
N LEU A 245 -1.96 8.93 11.09
CA LEU A 245 -1.83 7.60 10.49
C LEU A 245 -1.82 6.49 11.55
N ASP A 246 -2.10 5.24 11.12
CA ASP A 246 -1.83 4.07 11.95
C ASP A 246 -0.35 3.66 11.78
N PRO A 247 0.51 3.91 12.78
CA PRO A 247 1.94 3.64 12.68
C PRO A 247 2.30 2.15 12.63
N LEU A 248 1.37 1.26 13.02
CA LEU A 248 1.58 -0.19 13.04
C LEU A 248 1.25 -0.87 11.71
N SER A 249 0.65 -0.13 10.78
CA SER A 249 0.20 -0.70 9.50
C SER A 249 0.50 0.17 8.28
N THR A 250 0.95 1.42 8.47
CA THR A 250 1.30 2.31 7.35
C THR A 250 2.80 2.23 7.04
N LEU A 251 3.12 1.79 5.82
CA LEU A 251 4.50 1.73 5.33
C LEU A 251 4.99 3.12 4.93
N ILE A 252 6.18 3.48 5.38
CA ILE A 252 6.83 4.74 5.04
C ILE A 252 8.01 4.47 4.10
N LEU A 253 7.86 4.86 2.85
CA LEU A 253 8.93 4.77 1.87
C LEU A 253 10.02 5.79 2.17
N ASN A 254 11.30 5.39 2.09
CA ASN A 254 12.44 6.26 2.37
C ASN A 254 12.29 7.04 3.70
N LYS A 255 12.00 6.32 4.78
CA LYS A 255 11.62 6.86 6.10
C LYS A 255 12.49 8.04 6.55
N LYS A 256 13.83 7.96 6.39
CA LYS A 256 14.75 9.05 6.78
C LYS A 256 14.44 10.34 5.99
N ILE A 257 14.23 10.22 4.68
CA ILE A 257 13.91 11.37 3.82
C ILE A 257 12.52 11.90 4.14
N PHE A 258 11.54 11.00 4.38
CA PHE A 258 10.18 11.35 4.78
C PHE A 258 10.16 12.20 6.04
N LEU A 259 10.85 11.76 7.11
CA LEU A 259 10.92 12.48 8.39
C LEU A 259 11.63 13.83 8.26
N ASN A 260 12.75 13.88 7.52
CA ASN A 260 13.46 15.14 7.28
C ASN A 260 12.58 16.15 6.52
N LYS A 261 11.81 15.68 5.51
CA LYS A 261 10.86 16.55 4.78
C LYS A 261 9.71 17.00 5.69
N ALA A 262 9.12 16.10 6.48
CA ALA A 262 8.07 16.46 7.42
C ALA A 262 8.53 17.59 8.37
N LYS A 263 9.76 17.48 8.92
CA LYS A 263 10.36 18.52 9.75
C LYS A 263 10.58 19.83 8.98
N LYS A 264 11.12 19.77 7.75
CA LYS A 264 11.39 20.95 6.91
C LYS A 264 10.11 21.70 6.54
N GLU A 265 9.05 20.98 6.21
CA GLU A 265 7.76 21.53 5.81
C GLU A 265 6.84 21.86 7.02
N ASN A 266 7.31 21.66 8.25
CA ASN A 266 6.54 21.82 9.49
C ASN A 266 5.23 20.99 9.49
N ILE A 267 5.30 19.76 9.01
CA ILE A 267 4.18 18.81 9.02
C ILE A 267 4.30 17.92 10.25
N ASP A 268 3.34 18.03 11.17
CA ASP A 268 3.25 17.18 12.35
C ASP A 268 2.71 15.79 11.98
N LEU A 269 3.27 14.75 12.60
CA LEU A 269 2.85 13.37 12.42
C LEU A 269 2.19 12.87 13.69
N PHE A 270 0.93 12.42 13.59
CA PHE A 270 0.14 11.92 14.73
C PHE A 270 -0.27 10.46 14.52
N THR A 271 -0.50 9.76 15.64
CA THR A 271 -1.24 8.49 15.62
C THR A 271 -2.73 8.75 15.56
N VAL A 272 -3.48 7.84 14.92
CA VAL A 272 -4.95 7.87 14.82
C VAL A 272 -5.60 7.15 16.00
#